data_e8c5da68980557aeb473988c5bd682a7
#
_entry.id   e8c5da68980557aeb473988c5bd682a7
#
_cell.length_a   1.000
_cell.length_b   1.000
_cell.length_c   1.000
_cell.angle_alpha   90.00
_cell.angle_beta   90.00
_cell.angle_gamma   90.00
#
_symmetry.space_group_name_H-M   'P 1'
#
loop_
_entity.id
_entity.type
_entity.pdbx_description
1 polymer ?
#
loop_
_entity_poly.entity_id
_entity_poly.type
_entity_poly.pdbx_seq_one_letter_code
_entity_poly.pdbx_strand_id
1 'polypeptide(L)'
;MTMETTEESKLPGYLLDAPQNGHLYGTLSYNRRSKCWTIKGEPCVTEMAARLFPGSQRRRGEARFTANRRIIGDVNWLMLRYPLEIAPRDRALWENALAQAREHAILRAQAEKLPRRSTPPDGTFEGELREFQKEGLSFLLANPRTLLADEMGLGKTVQALACLAATGEFPALIVVPPHLLRNWQAEAARFLRIDGKPPRVCVLTGLKPYQPPEADVYIIHYLLLRGWKQALPQMGFRAVIFDEIQELRHGGTEKYSAASLLAEECERVIGLSGTPIYNKGSEIWNVVNILDFHCLGDWESFTRAWCDGYGNHLVRDPAMLGDHLRREGLILRRTKREVLTELPPKRRLVQEIDADDRVYRELMRPVIEMLGSLRALHPEAKERAMLEEQVGRGERQATGVAKAPFVAAFVRALMDNGEKVLLFAHHHAVMDVYKKELASYRPAFITGRETTRQKDEAVARFMEEKTNLCVISLRAASGLNLQRASCVVFGELDWSPAVHSQAEDRAHRMGQKDSILCYYLVAPQGSDRDMQDALGLKVSQFVALMGDKTPELSSVQDAQSAAKAHIEKMLKQYDAAQINDKA
;
A
#
# COMPACT_ATOMS: atom_id res chain seq x y z
N MET A 1 -34.54 3.51 -46.99
CA MET A 1 -33.94 2.25 -46.51
C MET A 1 -32.78 2.66 -45.61
N THR A 2 -33.06 2.90 -44.57
CA THR A 2 -33.00 2.86 -43.11
C THR A 2 -31.77 2.16 -42.61
N MET A 3 -30.84 2.98 -42.09
CA MET A 3 -29.68 2.59 -41.29
C MET A 3 -30.16 2.38 -39.84
N GLU A 4 -30.46 1.15 -39.49
CA GLU A 4 -30.68 0.70 -38.11
C GLU A 4 -29.85 -0.57 -37.81
N THR A 5 -28.56 -0.49 -38.06
CA THR A 5 -27.68 -1.62 -37.69
C THR A 5 -26.34 -1.04 -37.32
N THR A 6 -26.11 -0.67 -36.03
CA THR A 6 -24.71 -0.42 -35.64
C THR A 6 -24.43 -0.34 -34.15
N GLU A 7 -25.36 -0.50 -33.23
CA GLU A 7 -25.00 -0.52 -31.79
C GLU A 7 -24.82 -1.93 -31.20
N GLU A 8 -25.58 -2.92 -31.65
CA GLU A 8 -25.45 -4.31 -31.17
C GLU A 8 -24.12 -4.99 -31.55
N SER A 9 -23.47 -4.54 -32.64
CA SER A 9 -22.18 -5.09 -33.07
C SER A 9 -20.99 -4.72 -32.18
N LYS A 10 -21.20 -3.92 -31.13
CA LYS A 10 -20.15 -3.46 -30.20
C LYS A 10 -20.20 -4.10 -28.82
N LEU A 11 -21.26 -4.87 -28.52
CA LEU A 11 -21.40 -5.55 -27.23
C LEU A 11 -20.61 -6.85 -27.21
N PRO A 12 -19.91 -7.16 -26.09
CA PRO A 12 -19.34 -8.48 -25.87
C PRO A 12 -20.42 -9.56 -25.96
N GLY A 13 -20.09 -10.73 -26.54
CA GLY A 13 -21.06 -11.81 -26.77
C GLY A 13 -21.80 -12.28 -25.51
N TYR A 14 -21.22 -12.10 -24.33
CA TYR A 14 -21.83 -12.45 -23.05
C TYR A 14 -22.92 -11.43 -22.58
N LEU A 15 -23.04 -10.30 -23.24
CA LEU A 15 -24.05 -9.27 -22.95
C LEU A 15 -25.18 -9.20 -23.99
N LEU A 16 -25.22 -10.10 -24.96
CA LEU A 16 -26.32 -10.22 -25.90
C LEU A 16 -27.61 -10.65 -25.19
N ASP A 17 -28.75 -10.45 -25.84
CA ASP A 17 -30.03 -10.90 -25.29
C ASP A 17 -30.09 -12.43 -25.20
N ALA A 18 -30.50 -12.94 -24.06
CA ALA A 18 -30.70 -14.36 -23.86
C ALA A 18 -31.94 -14.84 -24.68
N PRO A 19 -31.86 -16.01 -25.36
CA PRO A 19 -32.94 -16.51 -26.14
C PRO A 19 -34.17 -16.77 -25.24
N GLN A 20 -35.32 -16.27 -25.68
CA GLN A 20 -36.60 -16.43 -24.96
C GLN A 20 -37.38 -17.67 -25.37
N ASN A 21 -36.94 -18.35 -26.41
CA ASN A 21 -37.60 -19.52 -26.97
C ASN A 21 -36.73 -20.75 -26.79
N GLY A 22 -37.22 -21.73 -26.04
CA GLY A 22 -36.53 -23.00 -25.81
C GLY A 22 -36.83 -23.61 -24.45
N HIS A 23 -36.07 -24.65 -24.12
CA HIS A 23 -36.14 -25.27 -22.79
C HIS A 23 -35.66 -24.28 -21.70
N LEU A 24 -36.48 -24.12 -20.66
CA LEU A 24 -36.16 -23.30 -19.49
C LEU A 24 -35.57 -24.18 -18.41
N TYR A 25 -34.32 -23.93 -18.04
CA TYR A 25 -33.57 -24.71 -17.04
C TYR A 25 -33.87 -24.33 -15.60
N GLY A 26 -34.69 -23.31 -15.38
CA GLY A 26 -35.04 -22.83 -14.05
C GLY A 26 -35.54 -21.38 -14.04
N THR A 27 -35.53 -20.77 -12.86
CA THR A 27 -36.00 -19.38 -12.64
C THR A 27 -34.94 -18.54 -12.00
N LEU A 28 -34.84 -17.26 -12.42
CA LEU A 28 -34.06 -16.22 -11.80
C LEU A 28 -35.00 -15.28 -11.02
N SER A 29 -34.72 -15.04 -9.75
CA SER A 29 -35.50 -14.14 -8.89
C SER A 29 -34.60 -13.32 -7.96
N TYR A 30 -35.10 -12.15 -7.53
CA TYR A 30 -34.38 -11.26 -6.63
C TYR A 30 -35.02 -11.22 -5.23
N ASN A 31 -34.23 -11.46 -4.22
CA ASN A 31 -34.67 -11.34 -2.83
C ASN A 31 -34.31 -9.94 -2.27
N ARG A 32 -35.31 -9.08 -2.07
CA ARG A 32 -35.13 -7.70 -1.61
C ARG A 32 -34.60 -7.58 -0.18
N ARG A 33 -34.83 -8.58 0.68
CA ARG A 33 -34.32 -8.56 2.07
C ARG A 33 -32.83 -8.86 2.13
N SER A 34 -32.39 -9.88 1.41
CA SER A 34 -30.99 -10.28 1.39
C SER A 34 -30.18 -9.59 0.28
N LYS A 35 -30.83 -8.77 -0.56
CA LYS A 35 -30.23 -8.11 -1.73
C LYS A 35 -29.46 -9.08 -2.65
N CYS A 36 -29.97 -10.30 -2.80
CA CYS A 36 -29.32 -11.38 -3.55
C CYS A 36 -30.21 -11.84 -4.71
N TRP A 37 -29.59 -12.18 -5.83
CA TRP A 37 -30.20 -12.96 -6.89
C TRP A 37 -30.21 -14.44 -6.52
N THR A 38 -31.22 -15.16 -6.96
CA THR A 38 -31.38 -16.58 -6.70
C THR A 38 -31.73 -17.28 -8.00
N ILE A 39 -30.94 -18.27 -8.37
CA ILE A 39 -31.27 -19.24 -9.44
C ILE A 39 -31.81 -20.50 -8.79
N LYS A 40 -33.00 -20.91 -9.19
CA LYS A 40 -33.64 -22.21 -8.84
C LYS A 40 -33.89 -22.96 -10.11
N GLY A 41 -33.50 -24.22 -10.17
CA GLY A 41 -33.69 -25.00 -11.37
C GLY A 41 -32.94 -26.33 -11.36
N GLU A 42 -32.61 -26.78 -12.53
CA GLU A 42 -31.91 -28.05 -12.72
C GLU A 42 -30.56 -28.09 -11.99
N PRO A 43 -30.20 -29.26 -11.44
CA PRO A 43 -28.96 -29.40 -10.67
C PRO A 43 -27.71 -28.96 -11.44
N CYS A 44 -27.62 -29.25 -12.74
CA CYS A 44 -26.47 -28.87 -13.58
C CYS A 44 -26.28 -27.36 -13.63
N VAL A 45 -27.37 -26.58 -13.72
CA VAL A 45 -27.31 -25.10 -13.79
C VAL A 45 -27.04 -24.51 -12.41
N THR A 46 -27.69 -25.02 -11.37
CA THR A 46 -27.50 -24.52 -10.01
C THR A 46 -26.12 -24.86 -9.45
N GLU A 47 -25.54 -26.01 -9.81
CA GLU A 47 -24.15 -26.35 -9.47
C GLU A 47 -23.13 -25.48 -10.22
N MET A 48 -23.39 -25.24 -11.52
CA MET A 48 -22.53 -24.33 -12.31
C MET A 48 -22.59 -22.90 -11.77
N ALA A 49 -23.79 -22.38 -11.50
CA ALA A 49 -23.96 -21.06 -10.90
C ALA A 49 -23.25 -20.96 -9.53
N ALA A 50 -23.33 -22.02 -8.72
CA ALA A 50 -22.65 -22.06 -7.43
C ALA A 50 -21.12 -22.07 -7.53
N ARG A 51 -20.56 -22.50 -8.67
CA ARG A 51 -19.11 -22.44 -8.95
C ARG A 51 -18.68 -21.12 -9.57
N LEU A 52 -19.53 -20.53 -10.41
CA LEU A 52 -19.22 -19.30 -11.14
C LEU A 52 -19.38 -18.06 -10.28
N PHE A 53 -20.41 -18.02 -9.42
CA PHE A 53 -20.73 -16.81 -8.66
C PHE A 53 -20.12 -16.87 -7.26
N PRO A 54 -19.17 -15.98 -6.95
CA PRO A 54 -18.56 -15.89 -5.63
C PRO A 54 -19.64 -15.75 -4.52
N GLY A 55 -19.45 -16.46 -3.43
CA GLY A 55 -20.35 -16.41 -2.28
C GLY A 55 -21.68 -17.13 -2.46
N SER A 56 -21.88 -17.87 -3.55
CA SER A 56 -23.07 -18.65 -3.76
C SER A 56 -23.26 -19.69 -2.64
N GLN A 57 -24.36 -19.55 -1.89
CA GLN A 57 -24.73 -20.54 -0.89
C GLN A 57 -25.28 -21.79 -1.62
N ARG A 58 -24.60 -22.91 -1.46
CA ARG A 58 -25.08 -24.19 -1.97
C ARG A 58 -26.26 -24.67 -1.13
N ARG A 59 -27.46 -24.57 -1.69
CA ARG A 59 -28.62 -25.37 -1.28
C ARG A 59 -29.00 -26.27 -2.44
N ARG A 60 -29.47 -27.46 -2.18
CA ARG A 60 -29.88 -28.42 -3.21
C ARG A 60 -30.91 -27.76 -4.16
N GLY A 61 -30.54 -27.62 -5.45
CA GLY A 61 -31.40 -26.99 -6.46
C GLY A 61 -31.53 -25.47 -6.38
N GLU A 62 -30.66 -24.79 -5.63
CA GLU A 62 -30.69 -23.33 -5.48
C GLU A 62 -29.27 -22.76 -5.39
N ALA A 63 -28.98 -21.68 -6.16
CA ALA A 63 -27.78 -20.90 -6.05
C ALA A 63 -28.13 -19.43 -5.73
N ARG A 64 -27.58 -18.87 -4.65
CA ARG A 64 -27.79 -17.47 -4.22
C ARG A 64 -26.50 -16.71 -4.28
N PHE A 65 -26.53 -15.53 -4.84
CA PHE A 65 -25.35 -14.66 -4.99
C PHE A 65 -25.74 -13.19 -4.96
N THR A 66 -24.83 -12.34 -4.51
CA THR A 66 -24.97 -10.88 -4.58
C THR A 66 -24.62 -10.42 -5.98
N ALA A 67 -25.42 -9.51 -6.56
CA ALA A 67 -25.15 -9.00 -7.88
C ALA A 67 -24.39 -7.68 -7.82
N ASN A 68 -23.25 -7.63 -8.49
CA ASN A 68 -22.64 -6.42 -8.97
C ASN A 68 -22.69 -6.40 -10.50
N ARG A 69 -22.26 -5.32 -11.14
CA ARG A 69 -22.31 -5.15 -12.62
C ARG A 69 -21.65 -6.30 -13.38
N ARG A 70 -20.62 -6.93 -12.81
CA ARG A 70 -19.88 -8.06 -13.41
C ARG A 70 -20.67 -9.33 -13.32
N ILE A 71 -21.16 -9.65 -12.13
CA ILE A 71 -21.98 -10.84 -11.89
C ILE A 71 -23.22 -10.81 -12.78
N ILE A 72 -23.82 -9.66 -13.03
CA ILE A 72 -24.93 -9.53 -13.98
C ILE A 72 -24.51 -9.97 -15.39
N GLY A 73 -23.33 -9.57 -15.85
CA GLY A 73 -22.78 -10.03 -17.14
C GLY A 73 -22.58 -11.55 -17.18
N ASP A 74 -22.02 -12.13 -16.11
CA ASP A 74 -21.79 -13.57 -15.99
C ASP A 74 -23.12 -14.35 -15.88
N VAL A 75 -24.11 -13.81 -15.19
CA VAL A 75 -25.47 -14.40 -15.15
C VAL A 75 -26.10 -14.36 -16.54
N ASN A 76 -25.98 -13.27 -17.27
CA ASN A 76 -26.46 -13.19 -18.64
C ASN A 76 -25.76 -14.19 -19.56
N TRP A 77 -24.43 -14.35 -19.44
CA TRP A 77 -23.67 -15.37 -20.15
C TRP A 77 -24.15 -16.79 -19.83
N LEU A 78 -24.48 -17.07 -18.55
CA LEU A 78 -25.08 -18.34 -18.15
C LEU A 78 -26.44 -18.54 -18.80
N MET A 79 -27.28 -17.49 -18.81
CA MET A 79 -28.65 -17.53 -19.41
C MET A 79 -28.61 -17.67 -20.92
N LEU A 80 -27.55 -17.24 -21.61
CA LEU A 80 -27.39 -17.52 -23.06
C LEU A 80 -27.24 -19.01 -23.37
N ARG A 81 -26.71 -19.80 -22.42
CA ARG A 81 -26.51 -21.25 -22.55
C ARG A 81 -27.64 -22.06 -21.91
N TYR A 82 -28.10 -21.59 -20.80
CA TYR A 82 -29.14 -22.22 -19.98
C TYR A 82 -30.24 -21.19 -19.68
N PRO A 83 -31.18 -20.97 -20.61
CA PRO A 83 -32.23 -19.97 -20.44
C PRO A 83 -33.01 -20.19 -19.13
N LEU A 84 -33.19 -19.09 -18.39
CA LEU A 84 -33.93 -19.06 -17.14
C LEU A 84 -35.14 -18.15 -17.29
N GLU A 85 -36.26 -18.54 -16.70
CA GLU A 85 -37.39 -17.65 -16.56
C GLU A 85 -37.12 -16.59 -15.50
N ILE A 86 -37.27 -15.33 -15.87
CA ILE A 86 -37.13 -14.22 -14.91
C ILE A 86 -38.49 -14.01 -14.25
N ALA A 87 -38.51 -14.06 -12.91
CA ALA A 87 -39.73 -13.82 -12.15
C ALA A 87 -40.36 -12.47 -12.58
N PRO A 88 -41.67 -12.44 -12.95
CA PRO A 88 -42.29 -11.23 -13.54
C PRO A 88 -42.09 -9.95 -12.73
N ARG A 89 -42.14 -10.05 -11.40
CA ARG A 89 -41.93 -8.95 -10.45
C ARG A 89 -40.48 -8.39 -10.43
N ASP A 90 -39.54 -9.17 -10.95
CA ASP A 90 -38.10 -8.86 -10.89
C ASP A 90 -37.54 -8.52 -12.29
N ARG A 91 -38.38 -8.62 -13.35
CA ARG A 91 -37.99 -8.42 -14.75
C ARG A 91 -37.43 -7.00 -14.97
N ALA A 92 -38.14 -5.97 -14.53
CA ALA A 92 -37.67 -4.58 -14.66
C ALA A 92 -36.35 -4.32 -13.92
N LEU A 93 -36.15 -4.98 -12.77
CA LEU A 93 -34.89 -4.88 -12.01
C LEU A 93 -33.73 -5.54 -12.77
N TRP A 94 -34.00 -6.70 -13.41
CA TRP A 94 -33.03 -7.40 -14.23
C TRP A 94 -32.63 -6.59 -15.47
N GLU A 95 -33.63 -6.10 -16.21
CA GLU A 95 -33.40 -5.29 -17.42
C GLU A 95 -32.57 -4.03 -17.12
N ASN A 96 -32.87 -3.35 -16.02
CA ASN A 96 -32.09 -2.20 -15.58
C ASN A 96 -30.65 -2.59 -15.21
N ALA A 97 -30.46 -3.68 -14.45
CA ALA A 97 -29.13 -4.15 -14.09
C ALA A 97 -28.30 -4.56 -15.33
N LEU A 98 -28.95 -5.23 -16.29
CA LEU A 98 -28.31 -5.62 -17.55
C LEU A 98 -27.97 -4.42 -18.42
N ALA A 99 -28.87 -3.41 -18.50
CA ALA A 99 -28.60 -2.15 -19.20
C ALA A 99 -27.39 -1.44 -18.61
N GLN A 100 -27.28 -1.34 -17.29
CA GLN A 100 -26.11 -0.76 -16.62
C GLN A 100 -24.83 -1.54 -16.90
N ALA A 101 -24.89 -2.88 -16.93
CA ALA A 101 -23.73 -3.72 -17.26
C ALA A 101 -23.29 -3.50 -18.73
N ARG A 102 -24.23 -3.36 -19.66
CA ARG A 102 -23.98 -3.06 -21.07
C ARG A 102 -23.37 -1.68 -21.27
N GLU A 103 -23.95 -0.66 -20.65
CA GLU A 103 -23.42 0.71 -20.69
C GLU A 103 -21.98 0.75 -20.18
N HIS A 104 -21.71 0.12 -19.05
CA HIS A 104 -20.37 0.04 -18.52
C HIS A 104 -19.38 -0.69 -19.47
N ALA A 105 -19.82 -1.78 -20.11
CA ALA A 105 -19.00 -2.50 -21.07
C ALA A 105 -18.72 -1.69 -22.34
N ILE A 106 -19.71 -0.92 -22.82
CA ILE A 106 -19.57 -0.01 -23.96
C ILE A 106 -18.58 1.11 -23.62
N LEU A 107 -18.76 1.77 -22.48
CA LEU A 107 -17.86 2.83 -22.02
C LEU A 107 -16.42 2.31 -21.88
N ARG A 108 -16.25 1.11 -21.33
CA ARG A 108 -14.94 0.47 -21.24
C ARG A 108 -14.33 0.16 -22.61
N ALA A 109 -15.09 -0.41 -23.52
CA ALA A 109 -14.64 -0.70 -24.89
C ALA A 109 -14.35 0.59 -25.69
N GLN A 110 -15.08 1.67 -25.41
CA GLN A 110 -14.81 2.98 -25.99
C GLN A 110 -13.54 3.59 -25.39
N ALA A 111 -13.34 3.49 -24.07
CA ALA A 111 -12.12 3.94 -23.41
C ALA A 111 -10.88 3.18 -23.90
N GLU A 112 -11.02 1.88 -24.22
CA GLU A 112 -9.95 1.08 -24.84
C GLU A 112 -9.65 1.48 -26.30
N LYS A 113 -10.62 2.02 -27.02
CA LYS A 113 -10.51 2.41 -28.44
C LYS A 113 -10.18 3.90 -28.64
N LEU A 114 -10.43 4.73 -27.66
CA LEU A 114 -9.97 6.13 -27.70
C LEU A 114 -8.45 6.10 -27.89
N PRO A 115 -7.88 6.97 -28.78
CA PRO A 115 -6.44 7.15 -28.80
C PRO A 115 -6.04 7.43 -27.35
N ARG A 116 -5.26 6.51 -26.79
CA ARG A 116 -4.84 6.57 -25.39
C ARG A 116 -4.22 7.94 -25.18
N ARG A 117 -4.97 8.89 -24.61
CA ARG A 117 -4.39 10.16 -24.19
C ARG A 117 -3.29 9.80 -23.20
N SER A 118 -2.08 9.87 -23.69
CA SER A 118 -0.90 9.56 -22.91
C SER A 118 -0.27 10.82 -22.31
N THR A 119 -0.84 11.99 -22.64
CA THR A 119 -0.40 13.30 -22.16
C THR A 119 -1.59 14.16 -21.76
N PRO A 120 -1.48 14.99 -20.71
CA PRO A 120 -2.48 16.01 -20.41
C PRO A 120 -2.64 16.99 -21.58
N PRO A 121 -3.77 17.72 -21.68
CA PRO A 121 -3.93 18.82 -22.64
C PRO A 121 -2.84 19.88 -22.46
N ASP A 122 -2.44 20.51 -23.57
CA ASP A 122 -1.45 21.60 -23.54
C ASP A 122 -1.88 22.72 -22.58
N GLY A 123 -0.93 23.20 -21.80
CA GLY A 123 -1.15 24.29 -20.84
C GLY A 123 -1.87 23.90 -19.54
N THR A 124 -2.23 22.62 -19.34
CA THR A 124 -2.86 22.15 -18.08
C THR A 124 -1.88 21.47 -17.13
N PHE A 125 -0.73 21.08 -17.65
CA PHE A 125 0.30 20.36 -16.88
C PHE A 125 1.70 20.85 -17.27
N GLU A 126 2.54 21.12 -16.28
CA GLU A 126 3.95 21.45 -16.48
C GLU A 126 4.83 20.24 -16.19
N GLY A 127 5.70 19.90 -17.12
CA GLY A 127 6.65 18.79 -17.03
C GLY A 127 6.40 17.71 -18.08
N GLU A 128 7.38 16.85 -18.21
CA GLU A 128 7.34 15.74 -19.16
C GLU A 128 7.10 14.42 -18.44
N LEU A 129 6.12 13.64 -18.92
CA LEU A 129 5.88 12.28 -18.45
C LEU A 129 6.80 11.31 -19.18
N ARG A 130 7.42 10.38 -18.44
CA ARG A 130 8.13 9.24 -19.02
C ARG A 130 7.15 8.26 -19.67
N GLU A 131 7.60 7.40 -20.57
CA GLU A 131 6.70 6.50 -21.31
C GLU A 131 5.83 5.66 -20.38
N PHE A 132 6.41 5.03 -19.36
CA PHE A 132 5.61 4.26 -18.40
C PHE A 132 4.63 5.14 -17.60
N GLN A 133 4.94 6.43 -17.36
CA GLN A 133 4.00 7.35 -16.70
C GLN A 133 2.85 7.73 -17.63
N LYS A 134 3.10 7.84 -18.93
CA LYS A 134 2.07 8.01 -19.96
C LYS A 134 1.12 6.80 -20.01
N GLU A 135 1.67 5.59 -19.91
CA GLU A 135 0.86 4.37 -19.77
C GLU A 135 0.01 4.39 -18.50
N GLY A 136 0.62 4.81 -17.37
CA GLY A 136 -0.09 4.97 -16.10
C GLY A 136 -1.20 6.01 -16.17
N LEU A 137 -0.96 7.15 -16.83
CA LEU A 137 -1.99 8.15 -17.10
C LEU A 137 -3.14 7.56 -17.94
N SER A 138 -2.80 6.85 -19.02
CA SER A 138 -3.81 6.19 -19.87
C SER A 138 -4.65 5.18 -19.07
N PHE A 139 -4.02 4.43 -18.15
CA PHE A 139 -4.73 3.53 -17.25
C PHE A 139 -5.67 4.25 -16.30
N LEU A 140 -5.20 5.35 -15.67
CA LEU A 140 -6.01 6.17 -14.76
C LEU A 140 -7.20 6.83 -15.46
N LEU A 141 -7.03 7.25 -16.71
CA LEU A 141 -8.11 7.83 -17.52
C LEU A 141 -9.17 6.78 -17.88
N ALA A 142 -8.75 5.57 -18.23
CA ALA A 142 -9.65 4.48 -18.58
C ALA A 142 -10.40 3.89 -17.37
N ASN A 143 -9.83 3.99 -16.16
CA ASN A 143 -10.36 3.40 -14.95
C ASN A 143 -10.53 4.46 -13.86
N PRO A 144 -11.72 5.07 -13.74
CA PRO A 144 -11.93 6.18 -12.79
C PRO A 144 -11.83 5.78 -11.33
N ARG A 145 -11.94 4.49 -11.00
CA ARG A 145 -11.89 3.94 -9.63
C ARG A 145 -10.84 2.85 -9.56
N THR A 146 -9.60 3.22 -9.18
CA THR A 146 -8.47 2.31 -9.32
C THR A 146 -7.34 2.60 -8.34
N LEU A 147 -6.45 1.61 -8.18
CA LEU A 147 -5.23 1.66 -7.39
C LEU A 147 -4.01 1.72 -8.30
N LEU A 148 -3.27 2.81 -8.25
CA LEU A 148 -1.94 2.90 -8.83
C LEU A 148 -0.92 2.40 -7.80
N ALA A 149 -0.49 1.17 -7.98
CA ALA A 149 0.33 0.42 -7.05
C ALA A 149 1.80 0.32 -7.49
N ASP A 150 2.25 1.23 -8.33
CA ASP A 150 3.63 1.30 -8.81
C ASP A 150 4.63 1.32 -7.65
N GLU A 151 5.77 0.69 -7.84
CA GLU A 151 6.86 0.69 -6.86
C GLU A 151 7.22 2.12 -6.44
N MET A 152 7.71 2.28 -5.23
CA MET A 152 8.08 3.60 -4.69
C MET A 152 9.14 4.27 -5.57
N GLY A 153 9.00 5.57 -5.81
CA GLY A 153 9.93 6.35 -6.65
C GLY A 153 9.62 6.34 -8.14
N LEU A 154 8.52 5.70 -8.61
CA LEU A 154 8.05 5.75 -10.00
C LEU A 154 7.17 6.97 -10.31
N GLY A 155 7.02 7.92 -9.38
CA GLY A 155 6.28 9.16 -9.62
C GLY A 155 4.77 8.99 -9.68
N LYS A 156 4.18 8.21 -8.78
CA LYS A 156 2.72 8.05 -8.64
C LYS A 156 2.00 9.39 -8.47
N THR A 157 2.57 10.29 -7.66
CA THR A 157 2.06 11.66 -7.46
C THR A 157 1.93 12.40 -8.78
N VAL A 158 2.97 12.37 -9.61
CA VAL A 158 3.01 13.03 -10.92
C VAL A 158 1.94 12.45 -11.85
N GLN A 159 1.77 11.12 -11.88
CA GLN A 159 0.76 10.45 -12.69
C GLN A 159 -0.67 10.81 -12.24
N ALA A 160 -0.90 10.89 -10.93
CA ALA A 160 -2.21 11.29 -10.39
C ALA A 160 -2.53 12.77 -10.69
N LEU A 161 -1.56 13.68 -10.56
CA LEU A 161 -1.72 15.08 -10.94
C LEU A 161 -1.93 15.25 -12.44
N ALA A 162 -1.21 14.50 -13.27
CA ALA A 162 -1.43 14.48 -14.72
C ALA A 162 -2.84 13.99 -15.09
N CYS A 163 -3.39 13.05 -14.32
CA CYS A 163 -4.77 12.61 -14.49
C CYS A 163 -5.76 13.72 -14.16
N LEU A 164 -5.60 14.45 -13.07
CA LEU A 164 -6.44 15.62 -12.74
C LEU A 164 -6.35 16.71 -13.82
N ALA A 165 -5.14 16.98 -14.32
CA ALA A 165 -4.93 17.93 -15.41
C ALA A 165 -5.64 17.49 -16.70
N ALA A 166 -5.63 16.18 -16.99
CA ALA A 166 -6.23 15.64 -18.19
C ALA A 166 -7.76 15.60 -18.15
N THR A 167 -8.34 15.39 -16.96
CA THR A 167 -9.80 15.27 -16.77
C THR A 167 -10.48 16.59 -16.44
N GLY A 168 -9.77 17.53 -15.82
CA GLY A 168 -10.35 18.76 -15.32
C GLY A 168 -11.38 18.56 -14.20
N GLU A 169 -11.30 17.45 -13.47
CA GLU A 169 -12.22 17.09 -12.40
C GLU A 169 -11.90 17.87 -11.10
N PHE A 170 -12.19 19.15 -11.10
CA PHE A 170 -12.04 20.05 -9.96
C PHE A 170 -13.42 20.47 -9.43
N PRO A 171 -13.54 20.79 -8.11
CA PRO A 171 -12.51 20.70 -7.10
C PRO A 171 -12.12 19.25 -6.79
N ALA A 172 -10.81 19.02 -6.53
CA ALA A 172 -10.29 17.72 -6.16
C ALA A 172 -9.82 17.71 -4.69
N LEU A 173 -10.00 16.58 -4.01
CA LEU A 173 -9.47 16.36 -2.66
C LEU A 173 -8.32 15.35 -2.68
N ILE A 174 -7.23 15.69 -1.99
CA ILE A 174 -6.07 14.82 -1.82
C ILE A 174 -5.96 14.47 -0.33
N VAL A 175 -6.05 13.19 0.00
CA VAL A 175 -5.94 12.66 1.36
C VAL A 175 -4.59 12.01 1.54
N VAL A 176 -3.80 12.48 2.48
CA VAL A 176 -2.39 12.09 2.64
C VAL A 176 -2.01 11.82 4.10
N PRO A 177 -0.91 11.10 4.38
CA PRO A 177 -0.28 11.14 5.69
C PRO A 177 0.18 12.55 6.08
N PRO A 178 0.20 12.90 7.39
CA PRO A 178 0.51 14.28 7.84
C PRO A 178 1.83 14.84 7.30
N HIS A 179 2.85 14.03 7.16
CA HIS A 179 4.18 14.44 6.70
C HIS A 179 4.27 14.72 5.19
N LEU A 180 3.25 14.35 4.40
CA LEU A 180 3.21 14.55 2.95
C LEU A 180 2.43 15.80 2.52
N LEU A 181 1.74 16.48 3.44
CA LEU A 181 0.91 17.65 3.13
C LEU A 181 1.65 18.70 2.29
N ARG A 182 2.84 19.13 2.73
CA ARG A 182 3.63 20.13 2.03
C ARG A 182 4.16 19.64 0.69
N ASN A 183 4.56 18.37 0.64
CA ASN A 183 5.06 17.79 -0.61
C ASN A 183 3.96 17.82 -1.68
N TRP A 184 2.75 17.41 -1.34
CA TRP A 184 1.62 17.45 -2.27
C TRP A 184 1.23 18.88 -2.66
N GLN A 185 1.28 19.83 -1.72
CA GLN A 185 1.05 21.25 -2.02
C GLN A 185 2.08 21.79 -3.02
N ALA A 186 3.36 21.48 -2.81
CA ALA A 186 4.44 21.89 -3.71
C ALA A 186 4.32 21.22 -5.09
N GLU A 187 4.05 19.91 -5.14
CA GLU A 187 3.90 19.15 -6.39
C GLU A 187 2.67 19.63 -7.19
N ALA A 188 1.53 19.89 -6.53
CA ALA A 188 0.35 20.42 -7.19
C ALA A 188 0.63 21.81 -7.79
N ALA A 189 1.26 22.71 -7.04
CA ALA A 189 1.64 24.04 -7.53
C ALA A 189 2.67 23.99 -8.68
N ARG A 190 3.56 22.98 -8.66
CA ARG A 190 4.58 22.77 -9.68
C ARG A 190 4.00 22.26 -10.99
N PHE A 191 3.17 21.22 -10.94
CA PHE A 191 2.76 20.47 -12.12
C PHE A 191 1.40 20.88 -12.70
N LEU A 192 0.42 21.29 -11.87
CA LEU A 192 -0.90 21.65 -12.35
C LEU A 192 -0.96 23.08 -12.86
N ARG A 193 -1.75 23.27 -13.92
CA ARG A 193 -2.13 24.60 -14.44
C ARG A 193 -3.62 24.63 -14.71
N ILE A 194 -4.28 25.67 -14.17
CA ILE A 194 -5.69 25.97 -14.40
C ILE A 194 -5.74 27.37 -14.97
N ASP A 195 -6.26 27.51 -16.19
CA ASP A 195 -6.23 28.76 -16.96
C ASP A 195 -4.81 29.38 -17.04
N GLY A 196 -3.80 28.51 -17.23
CA GLY A 196 -2.39 28.91 -17.33
C GLY A 196 -1.71 29.33 -16.02
N LYS A 197 -2.40 29.20 -14.88
CA LYS A 197 -1.88 29.58 -13.54
C LYS A 197 -1.74 28.35 -12.64
N PRO A 198 -0.86 28.37 -11.64
CA PRO A 198 -0.88 27.37 -10.59
C PRO A 198 -2.25 27.28 -9.91
N PRO A 199 -2.71 26.07 -9.49
CA PRO A 199 -4.00 25.89 -8.85
C PRO A 199 -4.05 26.63 -7.49
N ARG A 200 -5.24 27.05 -7.11
CA ARG A 200 -5.51 27.49 -5.73
C ARG A 200 -5.54 26.25 -4.85
N VAL A 201 -4.60 26.13 -3.92
CA VAL A 201 -4.48 24.97 -3.04
C VAL A 201 -4.86 25.36 -1.61
N CYS A 202 -5.82 24.65 -1.01
CA CYS A 202 -6.25 24.82 0.36
C CYS A 202 -5.92 23.58 1.20
N VAL A 203 -5.15 23.72 2.27
CA VAL A 203 -4.88 22.65 3.24
C VAL A 203 -5.90 22.75 4.35
N LEU A 204 -6.76 21.73 4.50
CA LEU A 204 -7.75 21.63 5.55
C LEU A 204 -7.07 21.27 6.88
N THR A 205 -7.42 22.00 7.93
CA THR A 205 -6.81 21.86 9.26
C THR A 205 -7.87 21.74 10.34
N GLY A 206 -7.49 21.21 11.49
CA GLY A 206 -8.39 21.06 12.64
C GLY A 206 -9.42 19.94 12.48
N LEU A 207 -9.90 19.44 13.63
CA LEU A 207 -10.91 18.37 13.66
C LEU A 207 -12.36 18.88 13.50
N LYS A 208 -12.59 20.18 13.73
CA LYS A 208 -13.92 20.79 13.56
C LYS A 208 -14.02 21.35 12.15
N PRO A 209 -15.01 20.94 11.34
CA PRO A 209 -15.25 21.53 10.03
C PRO A 209 -15.51 23.02 10.12
N TYR A 210 -15.02 23.73 9.13
CA TYR A 210 -15.28 25.16 8.90
C TYR A 210 -15.51 25.34 7.39
N GLN A 211 -15.95 26.52 6.98
CA GLN A 211 -16.06 26.83 5.56
C GLN A 211 -14.67 27.26 5.05
N PRO A 212 -13.97 26.41 4.28
CA PRO A 212 -12.67 26.77 3.75
C PRO A 212 -12.80 27.78 2.59
N PRO A 213 -11.73 28.52 2.25
CA PRO A 213 -11.73 29.34 1.04
C PRO A 213 -11.93 28.47 -0.20
N GLU A 214 -12.49 29.05 -1.24
CA GLU A 214 -12.64 28.39 -2.53
C GLU A 214 -11.29 28.05 -3.11
N ALA A 215 -11.10 26.79 -3.48
CA ALA A 215 -9.85 26.28 -4.03
C ALA A 215 -10.14 25.21 -5.11
N ASP A 216 -9.14 25.00 -5.97
CA ASP A 216 -9.22 24.00 -7.03
C ASP A 216 -8.76 22.63 -6.49
N VAL A 217 -7.79 22.65 -5.56
CA VAL A 217 -7.27 21.46 -4.90
C VAL A 217 -7.31 21.64 -3.39
N TYR A 218 -7.95 20.71 -2.71
CA TYR A 218 -7.94 20.63 -1.25
C TYR A 218 -7.06 19.49 -0.80
N ILE A 219 -6.34 19.67 0.30
CA ILE A 219 -5.47 18.63 0.88
C ILE A 219 -5.82 18.45 2.34
N ILE A 220 -6.00 17.20 2.77
CA ILE A 220 -6.30 16.85 4.16
C ILE A 220 -5.47 15.63 4.58
N HIS A 221 -5.15 15.52 5.87
CA HIS A 221 -4.50 14.29 6.33
C HIS A 221 -5.50 13.33 7.00
N TYR A 222 -5.20 12.02 6.92
CA TYR A 222 -6.07 10.94 7.37
C TYR A 222 -6.65 11.09 8.78
N LEU A 223 -5.89 11.64 9.72
CA LEU A 223 -6.33 11.79 11.12
C LEU A 223 -7.48 12.80 11.29
N LEU A 224 -7.66 13.72 10.33
CA LEU A 224 -8.73 14.71 10.36
C LEU A 224 -10.03 14.18 9.75
N LEU A 225 -10.00 13.16 8.91
CA LEU A 225 -11.18 12.63 8.21
C LEU A 225 -12.36 12.38 9.15
N ARG A 226 -12.09 11.85 10.35
CA ARG A 226 -13.14 11.56 11.35
C ARG A 226 -13.97 12.79 11.74
N GLY A 227 -13.31 13.95 11.87
CA GLY A 227 -13.98 15.19 12.22
C GLY A 227 -14.73 15.82 11.05
N TRP A 228 -14.31 15.53 9.82
CA TRP A 228 -14.86 16.06 8.57
C TRP A 228 -15.82 15.10 7.87
N LYS A 229 -16.18 13.98 8.49
CA LYS A 229 -16.98 12.88 7.92
C LYS A 229 -18.28 13.34 7.24
N GLN A 230 -19.00 14.27 7.85
CA GLN A 230 -20.27 14.77 7.33
C GLN A 230 -20.11 15.96 6.36
N ALA A 231 -19.03 16.72 6.49
CA ALA A 231 -18.81 17.91 5.68
C ALA A 231 -18.20 17.60 4.31
N LEU A 232 -17.20 16.72 4.24
CA LEU A 232 -16.50 16.42 3.00
C LEU A 232 -17.41 15.94 1.85
N PRO A 233 -18.39 15.01 2.08
CA PRO A 233 -19.29 14.59 1.00
C PRO A 233 -20.15 15.74 0.42
N GLN A 234 -20.38 16.79 1.19
CA GLN A 234 -21.22 17.93 0.80
C GLN A 234 -20.44 19.05 0.07
N MET A 235 -19.10 18.93 -0.01
CA MET A 235 -18.24 19.95 -0.65
C MET A 235 -18.14 19.81 -2.16
N GLY A 236 -18.78 18.80 -2.76
CA GLY A 236 -18.89 18.64 -4.21
C GLY A 236 -17.57 18.29 -4.90
N PHE A 237 -16.70 17.54 -4.26
CA PHE A 237 -15.47 17.04 -4.88
C PHE A 237 -15.79 16.11 -6.05
N ARG A 238 -15.19 16.37 -7.21
CA ARG A 238 -15.33 15.51 -8.39
C ARG A 238 -14.33 14.35 -8.37
N ALA A 239 -13.13 14.59 -7.84
CA ALA A 239 -12.10 13.59 -7.71
C ALA A 239 -11.54 13.54 -6.30
N VAL A 240 -11.21 12.34 -5.82
CA VAL A 240 -10.44 12.12 -4.60
C VAL A 240 -9.22 11.23 -4.87
N ILE A 241 -8.07 11.65 -4.33
CA ILE A 241 -6.81 10.89 -4.36
C ILE A 241 -6.45 10.51 -2.93
N PHE A 242 -6.29 9.22 -2.67
CA PHE A 242 -5.82 8.69 -1.39
C PHE A 242 -4.36 8.26 -1.54
N ASP A 243 -3.41 9.07 -1.06
CA ASP A 243 -1.99 8.68 -1.05
C ASP A 243 -1.67 7.83 0.17
N GLU A 244 -0.87 6.78 -0.01
CA GLU A 244 -0.66 5.73 0.98
C GLU A 244 -2.01 5.15 1.47
N ILE A 245 -2.85 4.75 0.53
CA ILE A 245 -4.24 4.31 0.79
C ILE A 245 -4.33 3.15 1.78
N GLN A 246 -3.23 2.41 2.01
CA GLN A 246 -3.16 1.38 3.06
C GLN A 246 -3.41 1.93 4.48
N GLU A 247 -3.38 3.23 4.68
CA GLU A 247 -3.90 3.85 5.91
C GLU A 247 -5.37 3.50 6.18
N LEU A 248 -6.12 3.12 5.16
CA LEU A 248 -7.53 2.72 5.22
C LEU A 248 -7.74 1.19 5.28
N ARG A 249 -6.69 0.40 5.46
CA ARG A 249 -6.78 -1.07 5.49
C ARG A 249 -7.63 -1.64 6.62
N HIS A 250 -7.85 -0.89 7.69
CA HIS A 250 -8.67 -1.31 8.83
C HIS A 250 -10.08 -0.74 8.72
N GLY A 251 -11.02 -1.59 8.34
CA GLY A 251 -12.45 -1.31 8.39
C GLY A 251 -12.92 -1.04 9.84
N GLY A 252 -14.09 -0.47 9.99
CA GLY A 252 -14.66 -0.17 11.31
C GLY A 252 -14.06 1.02 12.04
N THR A 253 -13.07 1.72 11.45
CA THR A 253 -12.54 2.97 12.00
C THR A 253 -13.32 4.17 11.47
N GLU A 254 -13.40 5.25 12.26
CA GLU A 254 -14.06 6.48 11.83
C GLU A 254 -13.40 7.10 10.59
N LYS A 255 -12.07 6.98 10.44
CA LYS A 255 -11.37 7.45 9.24
C LYS A 255 -11.76 6.65 7.99
N TYR A 256 -11.94 5.33 8.12
CA TYR A 256 -12.41 4.46 7.05
C TYR A 256 -13.83 4.83 6.62
N SER A 257 -14.74 4.96 7.58
CA SER A 257 -16.12 5.34 7.33
C SER A 257 -16.23 6.72 6.64
N ALA A 258 -15.41 7.68 7.06
CA ALA A 258 -15.37 9.00 6.42
C ALA A 258 -14.84 8.93 4.98
N ALA A 259 -13.81 8.13 4.73
CA ALA A 259 -13.25 7.91 3.40
C ALA A 259 -14.24 7.20 2.46
N SER A 260 -15.01 6.22 2.96
CA SER A 260 -16.04 5.53 2.18
C SER A 260 -17.14 6.48 1.72
N LEU A 261 -17.71 7.28 2.66
CA LEU A 261 -18.75 8.26 2.32
C LEU A 261 -18.26 9.29 1.30
N LEU A 262 -17.03 9.77 1.45
CA LEU A 262 -16.42 10.68 0.49
C LEU A 262 -16.25 10.04 -0.89
N ALA A 263 -15.74 8.81 -0.94
CA ALA A 263 -15.50 8.10 -2.19
C ALA A 263 -16.79 7.78 -2.96
N GLU A 264 -17.93 7.59 -2.26
CA GLU A 264 -19.24 7.38 -2.89
C GLU A 264 -19.70 8.60 -3.69
N GLU A 265 -19.40 9.81 -3.22
CA GLU A 265 -19.83 11.06 -3.85
C GLU A 265 -18.90 11.51 -5.01
N CYS A 266 -17.68 10.96 -5.10
CA CYS A 266 -16.72 11.34 -6.12
C CYS A 266 -16.88 10.49 -7.40
N GLU A 267 -16.78 11.14 -8.56
CA GLU A 267 -16.77 10.47 -9.87
C GLU A 267 -15.47 9.65 -10.04
N ARG A 268 -14.34 10.23 -9.62
CA ARG A 268 -13.02 9.60 -9.68
C ARG A 268 -12.43 9.35 -8.30
N VAL A 269 -11.97 8.12 -8.08
CA VAL A 269 -11.32 7.69 -6.83
C VAL A 269 -10.00 7.01 -7.16
N ILE A 270 -8.89 7.64 -6.85
CA ILE A 270 -7.55 7.11 -7.12
C ILE A 270 -6.87 6.76 -5.78
N GLY A 271 -6.53 5.50 -5.61
CA GLY A 271 -5.62 5.09 -4.55
C GLY A 271 -4.18 5.05 -5.04
N LEU A 272 -3.25 5.51 -4.22
CA LEU A 272 -1.81 5.40 -4.48
C LEU A 272 -1.17 4.59 -3.36
N SER A 273 -0.34 3.61 -3.70
CA SER A 273 0.44 2.85 -2.72
C SER A 273 1.69 2.25 -3.34
N GLY A 274 2.80 2.30 -2.65
CA GLY A 274 4.01 1.55 -3.04
C GLY A 274 3.99 0.10 -2.55
N THR A 275 3.18 -0.20 -1.53
CA THR A 275 3.03 -1.51 -0.89
C THR A 275 1.56 -1.86 -0.72
N PRO A 276 0.84 -2.16 -1.80
CA PRO A 276 -0.62 -2.21 -1.79
C PRO A 276 -1.22 -3.46 -1.16
N ILE A 277 -0.47 -4.55 -1.09
CA ILE A 277 -1.01 -5.85 -0.69
C ILE A 277 -0.42 -6.26 0.64
N TYR A 278 -1.26 -6.33 1.64
CA TYR A 278 -1.00 -6.96 2.92
C TYR A 278 -1.51 -8.41 2.90
N ASN A 279 -0.99 -9.23 3.79
CA ASN A 279 -1.27 -10.67 3.80
C ASN A 279 -2.70 -11.02 4.23
N LYS A 280 -3.39 -10.11 4.90
CA LYS A 280 -4.75 -10.35 5.37
C LYS A 280 -5.74 -9.94 4.30
N GLY A 281 -6.61 -10.87 3.91
CA GLY A 281 -7.68 -10.60 2.96
C GLY A 281 -8.57 -9.40 3.36
N SER A 282 -8.76 -9.16 4.67
CA SER A 282 -9.50 -8.00 5.15
C SER A 282 -8.85 -6.67 4.76
N GLU A 283 -7.54 -6.59 4.71
CA GLU A 283 -6.83 -5.36 4.38
C GLU A 283 -6.99 -5.00 2.91
N ILE A 284 -6.81 -5.97 2.00
CA ILE A 284 -7.01 -5.73 0.57
C ILE A 284 -8.48 -5.50 0.23
N TRP A 285 -9.39 -6.26 0.84
CA TRP A 285 -10.83 -6.07 0.65
C TRP A 285 -11.27 -4.67 1.07
N ASN A 286 -10.83 -4.17 2.24
CA ASN A 286 -11.13 -2.83 2.71
C ASN A 286 -10.62 -1.75 1.75
N VAL A 287 -9.36 -1.85 1.29
CA VAL A 287 -8.77 -0.88 0.37
C VAL A 287 -9.52 -0.86 -0.96
N VAL A 288 -9.76 -2.03 -1.55
CA VAL A 288 -10.46 -2.12 -2.83
C VAL A 288 -11.92 -1.67 -2.72
N ASN A 289 -12.56 -1.92 -1.58
CA ASN A 289 -13.95 -1.52 -1.31
C ASN A 289 -14.12 0.01 -1.16
N ILE A 290 -13.08 0.74 -0.79
CA ILE A 290 -13.06 2.23 -0.85
C ILE A 290 -13.04 2.70 -2.29
N LEU A 291 -12.26 2.04 -3.15
CA LEU A 291 -12.13 2.44 -4.55
C LEU A 291 -13.41 2.15 -5.33
N ASP A 292 -13.87 0.92 -5.27
CA ASP A 292 -15.07 0.47 -5.98
C ASP A 292 -15.89 -0.44 -5.05
N PHE A 293 -16.95 0.13 -4.49
CA PHE A 293 -17.75 -0.52 -3.47
C PHE A 293 -18.34 -1.83 -3.97
N HIS A 294 -18.10 -2.90 -3.21
CA HIS A 294 -18.56 -4.25 -3.50
C HIS A 294 -18.08 -4.89 -4.83
N CYS A 295 -17.03 -4.36 -5.45
CA CYS A 295 -16.48 -4.97 -6.66
C CYS A 295 -15.91 -6.38 -6.44
N LEU A 296 -15.48 -6.69 -5.22
CA LEU A 296 -15.08 -8.04 -4.78
C LEU A 296 -16.22 -8.81 -4.05
N GLY A 297 -17.43 -8.28 -4.08
CA GLY A 297 -18.56 -8.79 -3.31
C GLY A 297 -18.55 -8.34 -1.85
N ASP A 298 -19.53 -8.85 -1.07
CA ASP A 298 -19.52 -8.64 0.36
C ASP A 298 -18.38 -9.43 1.06
N TRP A 299 -18.15 -9.14 2.33
CA TRP A 299 -17.06 -9.75 3.09
C TRP A 299 -17.15 -11.29 3.14
N GLU A 300 -18.34 -11.86 3.30
CA GLU A 300 -18.52 -13.30 3.34
C GLU A 300 -18.22 -13.94 1.98
N SER A 301 -18.66 -13.32 0.90
CA SER A 301 -18.39 -13.76 -0.47
C SER A 301 -16.90 -13.72 -0.79
N PHE A 302 -16.24 -12.63 -0.42
CA PHE A 302 -14.81 -12.45 -0.61
C PHE A 302 -14.00 -13.51 0.16
N THR A 303 -14.27 -13.68 1.45
CA THR A 303 -13.52 -14.65 2.27
C THR A 303 -13.69 -16.06 1.78
N ARG A 304 -14.90 -16.42 1.32
CA ARG A 304 -15.20 -17.74 0.80
C ARG A 304 -14.52 -18.02 -0.54
N ALA A 305 -14.43 -17.01 -1.42
CA ALA A 305 -13.82 -17.14 -2.73
C ALA A 305 -12.28 -17.09 -2.69
N TRP A 306 -11.74 -16.21 -1.87
CA TRP A 306 -10.32 -15.82 -1.95
C TRP A 306 -9.48 -16.14 -0.73
N CYS A 307 -10.09 -16.48 0.43
CA CYS A 307 -9.35 -16.72 1.68
C CYS A 307 -9.38 -18.19 2.13
N ASP A 308 -8.36 -18.58 2.91
CA ASP A 308 -8.30 -19.87 3.57
C ASP A 308 -8.92 -19.81 4.96
N GLY A 309 -9.87 -20.75 5.18
CA GLY A 309 -10.25 -21.28 6.48
C GLY A 309 -10.76 -20.36 7.58
N TYR A 310 -11.32 -20.98 8.59
CA TYR A 310 -11.89 -20.33 9.77
C TYR A 310 -10.83 -19.52 10.54
N GLY A 311 -11.05 -18.20 10.61
CA GLY A 311 -10.35 -17.30 11.55
C GLY A 311 -9.09 -16.61 11.02
N ASN A 312 -8.43 -17.10 9.99
CA ASN A 312 -7.15 -16.54 9.53
C ASN A 312 -7.25 -15.71 8.24
N HIS A 313 -8.32 -15.37 7.70
CA HIS A 313 -8.57 -14.48 6.53
C HIS A 313 -7.35 -14.19 5.61
N LEU A 314 -6.45 -15.16 5.48
CA LEU A 314 -5.29 -15.09 4.58
C LEU A 314 -5.78 -15.34 3.15
N VAL A 315 -5.28 -14.57 2.22
CA VAL A 315 -5.57 -14.78 0.80
C VAL A 315 -4.92 -16.09 0.36
N ARG A 316 -5.73 -17.03 -0.15
CA ARG A 316 -5.29 -18.38 -0.56
C ARG A 316 -4.26 -18.32 -1.69
N ASP A 317 -4.56 -17.53 -2.72
CA ASP A 317 -3.70 -17.31 -3.87
C ASP A 317 -3.60 -15.81 -4.17
N PRO A 318 -2.60 -15.12 -3.60
CA PRO A 318 -2.39 -13.69 -3.84
C PRO A 318 -2.09 -13.35 -5.30
N ALA A 319 -1.43 -14.26 -6.04
CA ALA A 319 -1.10 -14.04 -7.45
C ALA A 319 -2.38 -14.04 -8.29
N MET A 320 -3.25 -15.02 -8.08
CA MET A 320 -4.52 -15.14 -8.79
C MET A 320 -5.46 -13.95 -8.47
N LEU A 321 -5.52 -13.50 -7.21
CA LEU A 321 -6.28 -12.30 -6.84
C LEU A 321 -5.68 -11.05 -7.51
N GLY A 322 -4.36 -10.91 -7.52
CA GLY A 322 -3.67 -9.82 -8.19
C GLY A 322 -3.94 -9.79 -9.70
N ASP A 323 -3.95 -10.96 -10.36
CA ASP A 323 -4.30 -11.09 -11.78
C ASP A 323 -5.77 -10.72 -12.04
N HIS A 324 -6.67 -11.11 -11.15
CA HIS A 324 -8.08 -10.71 -11.22
C HIS A 324 -8.21 -9.20 -11.12
N LEU A 325 -7.61 -8.56 -10.12
CA LEU A 325 -7.67 -7.10 -9.93
C LEU A 325 -7.08 -6.33 -11.13
N ARG A 326 -5.99 -6.84 -11.72
CA ARG A 326 -5.38 -6.24 -12.95
C ARG A 326 -6.32 -6.34 -14.14
N ARG A 327 -6.86 -7.51 -14.42
CA ARG A 327 -7.80 -7.72 -15.54
C ARG A 327 -9.03 -6.86 -15.42
N GLU A 328 -9.46 -6.62 -14.20
CA GLU A 328 -10.62 -5.79 -13.91
C GLU A 328 -10.32 -4.27 -13.92
N GLY A 329 -9.08 -3.87 -14.19
CA GLY A 329 -8.69 -2.46 -14.20
C GLY A 329 -8.70 -1.80 -12.81
N LEU A 330 -8.69 -2.60 -11.74
CA LEU A 330 -8.71 -2.11 -10.36
C LEU A 330 -7.32 -1.79 -9.83
N ILE A 331 -6.28 -2.38 -10.42
CA ILE A 331 -4.89 -2.17 -9.99
C ILE A 331 -3.95 -2.11 -11.18
N LEU A 332 -3.06 -1.13 -11.17
CA LEU A 332 -1.84 -1.11 -11.99
C LEU A 332 -0.63 -1.16 -11.06
N ARG A 333 0.25 -2.12 -11.29
CA ARG A 333 1.51 -2.26 -10.57
C ARG A 333 2.64 -2.53 -11.53
N ARG A 334 3.70 -1.71 -11.44
CA ARG A 334 4.95 -1.89 -12.16
C ARG A 334 6.11 -1.73 -11.17
N THR A 335 7.17 -2.45 -11.42
CA THR A 335 8.42 -2.37 -10.64
C THR A 335 9.43 -1.47 -11.34
N LYS A 336 10.38 -0.92 -10.59
CA LYS A 336 11.49 -0.14 -11.16
C LYS A 336 12.28 -0.95 -12.18
N ARG A 337 12.44 -2.25 -11.93
CA ARG A 337 13.17 -3.16 -12.80
C ARG A 337 12.51 -3.30 -14.18
N GLU A 338 11.18 -3.24 -14.24
CA GLU A 338 10.41 -3.35 -15.48
C GLU A 338 10.47 -2.06 -16.32
N VAL A 339 10.46 -0.88 -15.66
CA VAL A 339 10.22 0.40 -16.34
C VAL A 339 11.41 1.37 -16.33
N LEU A 340 12.40 1.15 -15.46
CA LEU A 340 13.62 1.97 -15.34
C LEU A 340 14.86 1.14 -15.60
N THR A 341 15.05 0.72 -16.85
CA THR A 341 16.22 -0.07 -17.28
C THR A 341 17.54 0.69 -17.11
N GLU A 342 17.49 2.02 -17.08
CA GLU A 342 18.63 2.91 -16.88
C GLU A 342 18.98 3.15 -15.40
N LEU A 343 18.12 2.72 -14.44
CA LEU A 343 18.39 2.93 -13.02
C LEU A 343 19.56 2.05 -12.58
N PRO A 344 20.62 2.63 -11.99
CA PRO A 344 21.75 1.86 -11.51
C PRO A 344 21.33 0.80 -10.49
N PRO A 345 22.01 -0.35 -10.44
CA PRO A 345 21.63 -1.43 -9.54
C PRO A 345 21.80 -1.03 -8.07
N LYS A 346 20.91 -1.51 -7.21
CA LYS A 346 21.11 -1.47 -5.77
C LYS A 346 21.60 -2.84 -5.28
N ARG A 347 22.60 -2.84 -4.43
CA ARG A 347 23.19 -4.05 -3.85
C ARG A 347 23.05 -4.04 -2.34
N ARG A 348 22.56 -5.16 -1.77
CA ARG A 348 22.42 -5.35 -0.32
C ARG A 348 23.60 -6.16 0.20
N LEU A 349 24.23 -5.64 1.22
CA LEU A 349 25.39 -6.23 1.88
C LEU A 349 25.09 -6.37 3.36
N VAL A 350 25.21 -7.59 3.88
CA VAL A 350 25.18 -7.83 5.33
C VAL A 350 26.61 -7.78 5.84
N GLN A 351 26.84 -6.92 6.81
CA GLN A 351 28.13 -6.76 7.45
C GLN A 351 28.00 -7.02 8.93
N GLU A 352 28.68 -8.05 9.43
CA GLU A 352 28.81 -8.26 10.86
C GLU A 352 29.74 -7.19 11.45
N ILE A 353 29.33 -6.63 12.58
CA ILE A 353 30.09 -5.65 13.34
C ILE A 353 30.09 -6.01 14.82
N ASP A 354 31.10 -5.52 15.52
CA ASP A 354 31.19 -5.69 16.96
C ASP A 354 30.14 -4.89 17.72
N ALA A 355 29.91 -5.28 18.97
CA ALA A 355 29.10 -4.55 19.93
C ALA A 355 29.74 -4.61 21.31
N ASP A 356 29.54 -3.57 22.14
CA ASP A 356 30.05 -3.52 23.49
C ASP A 356 29.23 -4.43 24.44
N ASP A 357 29.78 -5.58 24.79
CA ASP A 357 29.15 -6.58 25.67
C ASP A 357 28.79 -6.03 27.06
N ARG A 358 29.55 -5.09 27.57
CA ARG A 358 29.28 -4.50 28.88
C ARG A 358 28.05 -3.59 28.80
N VAL A 359 28.00 -2.72 27.80
CA VAL A 359 26.88 -1.82 27.56
C VAL A 359 25.62 -2.64 27.26
N TYR A 360 25.73 -3.67 26.43
CA TYR A 360 24.62 -4.58 26.14
C TYR A 360 24.04 -5.21 27.41
N ARG A 361 24.87 -5.85 28.23
CA ARG A 361 24.43 -6.50 29.47
C ARG A 361 23.84 -5.53 30.49
N GLU A 362 24.36 -4.33 30.58
CA GLU A 362 23.84 -3.29 31.48
C GLU A 362 22.43 -2.86 31.07
N LEU A 363 22.20 -2.60 29.76
CA LEU A 363 20.89 -2.23 29.21
C LEU A 363 19.89 -3.39 29.19
N MET A 364 20.37 -4.64 29.20
CA MET A 364 19.51 -5.82 29.25
C MET A 364 18.96 -6.14 30.64
N ARG A 365 19.54 -5.60 31.72
CA ARG A 365 19.05 -5.87 33.12
C ARG A 365 17.55 -5.61 33.27
N PRO A 366 17.01 -4.41 32.93
CA PRO A 366 15.57 -4.16 33.05
C PRO A 366 14.75 -5.04 32.09
N VAL A 367 15.30 -5.44 30.95
CA VAL A 367 14.62 -6.34 30.01
C VAL A 367 14.48 -7.74 30.61
N ILE A 368 15.51 -8.23 31.32
CA ILE A 368 15.48 -9.51 32.01
C ILE A 368 14.44 -9.51 33.15
N GLU A 369 14.31 -8.41 33.89
CA GLU A 369 13.27 -8.25 34.91
C GLU A 369 11.86 -8.29 34.28
N MET A 370 11.67 -7.61 33.13
CA MET A 370 10.43 -7.67 32.37
C MET A 370 10.12 -9.09 31.86
N LEU A 371 11.12 -9.86 31.43
CA LEU A 371 10.95 -11.28 31.05
C LEU A 371 10.44 -12.14 32.22
N GLY A 372 10.96 -11.93 33.42
CA GLY A 372 10.46 -12.56 34.62
C GLY A 372 8.98 -12.25 34.89
N SER A 373 8.59 -10.98 34.74
CA SER A 373 7.21 -10.54 34.87
C SER A 373 6.32 -11.13 33.76
N LEU A 374 6.80 -11.15 32.52
CA LEU A 374 6.09 -11.70 31.37
C LEU A 374 5.78 -13.19 31.53
N ARG A 375 6.69 -13.94 32.12
CA ARG A 375 6.50 -15.37 32.42
C ARG A 375 5.38 -15.63 33.43
N ALA A 376 5.21 -14.74 34.42
CA ALA A 376 4.17 -14.88 35.43
C ALA A 376 2.74 -14.57 34.89
N LEU A 377 2.61 -13.94 33.72
CA LEU A 377 1.32 -13.59 33.15
C LEU A 377 0.70 -14.74 32.36
N HIS A 378 -0.63 -14.87 32.46
CA HIS A 378 -1.39 -15.82 31.65
C HIS A 378 -1.25 -15.47 30.15
N PRO A 379 -1.18 -16.48 29.23
CA PRO A 379 -0.99 -16.24 27.79
C PRO A 379 -2.02 -15.30 27.14
N GLU A 380 -3.25 -15.26 27.66
CA GLU A 380 -4.35 -14.44 27.13
C GLU A 380 -4.51 -13.09 27.84
N ALA A 381 -3.67 -12.76 28.82
CA ALA A 381 -3.75 -11.48 29.53
C ALA A 381 -3.45 -10.31 28.58
N LYS A 382 -4.27 -9.24 28.61
CA LYS A 382 -4.05 -8.03 27.79
C LYS A 382 -2.70 -7.36 28.10
N GLU A 383 -2.29 -7.41 29.37
CA GLU A 383 -1.01 -6.86 29.83
C GLU A 383 0.20 -7.59 29.20
N ARG A 384 0.04 -8.86 28.84
CA ARG A 384 1.08 -9.65 28.21
C ARG A 384 1.55 -9.05 26.89
N ALA A 385 0.65 -8.68 26.01
CA ALA A 385 0.99 -8.07 24.70
C ALA A 385 1.76 -6.76 24.85
N MET A 386 1.39 -5.91 25.84
CA MET A 386 2.10 -4.68 26.13
C MET A 386 3.52 -4.95 26.65
N LEU A 387 3.66 -5.94 27.52
CA LEU A 387 4.95 -6.29 28.09
C LEU A 387 5.87 -6.95 27.05
N GLU A 388 5.33 -7.81 26.17
CA GLU A 388 6.05 -8.35 25.00
C GLU A 388 6.60 -7.23 24.09
N GLU A 389 5.80 -6.20 23.82
CA GLU A 389 6.26 -5.05 23.03
C GLU A 389 7.38 -4.29 23.76
N GLN A 390 7.28 -4.11 25.08
CA GLN A 390 8.30 -3.43 25.88
C GLN A 390 9.62 -4.22 25.93
N VAL A 391 9.55 -5.54 26.12
CA VAL A 391 10.71 -6.45 26.08
C VAL A 391 11.42 -6.35 24.73
N GLY A 392 10.69 -6.52 23.63
CA GLY A 392 11.27 -6.45 22.29
C GLY A 392 11.84 -5.06 21.94
N ARG A 393 11.23 -3.98 22.46
CA ARG A 393 11.77 -2.63 22.31
C ARG A 393 13.04 -2.43 23.12
N GLY A 394 13.05 -2.88 24.37
CA GLY A 394 14.20 -2.75 25.27
C GLY A 394 15.42 -3.48 24.73
N GLU A 395 15.25 -4.71 24.26
CA GLU A 395 16.34 -5.48 23.66
C GLU A 395 16.88 -4.86 22.37
N ARG A 396 16.02 -4.42 21.47
CA ARG A 396 16.47 -3.73 20.26
C ARG A 396 17.25 -2.47 20.59
N GLN A 397 16.81 -1.70 21.60
CA GLN A 397 17.55 -0.53 22.06
C GLN A 397 18.91 -0.90 22.64
N ALA A 398 18.98 -1.96 23.46
CA ALA A 398 20.24 -2.44 24.02
C ALA A 398 21.22 -2.86 22.91
N THR A 399 20.74 -3.63 21.93
CA THR A 399 21.53 -4.03 20.76
C THR A 399 22.01 -2.82 19.96
N GLY A 400 21.10 -1.88 19.67
CA GLY A 400 21.41 -0.67 18.90
C GLY A 400 22.46 0.21 19.58
N VAL A 401 22.31 0.48 20.89
CA VAL A 401 23.25 1.32 21.64
C VAL A 401 24.62 0.64 21.77
N ALA A 402 24.65 -0.68 22.04
CA ALA A 402 25.90 -1.42 22.18
C ALA A 402 26.75 -1.44 20.90
N LYS A 403 26.11 -1.53 19.72
CA LYS A 403 26.82 -1.51 18.41
C LYS A 403 27.05 -0.11 17.85
N ALA A 404 26.38 0.92 18.37
CA ALA A 404 26.41 2.27 17.78
C ALA A 404 27.82 2.86 17.59
N PRO A 405 28.80 2.70 18.51
CA PRO A 405 30.17 3.18 18.29
C PRO A 405 30.86 2.50 17.11
N PHE A 406 30.61 1.21 16.90
CA PHE A 406 31.18 0.42 15.80
C PHE A 406 30.50 0.77 14.47
N VAL A 407 29.19 0.99 14.47
CA VAL A 407 28.47 1.57 13.32
C VAL A 407 29.06 2.92 12.94
N ALA A 408 29.30 3.79 13.91
CA ALA A 408 29.91 5.10 13.65
C ALA A 408 31.33 4.97 13.08
N ALA A 409 32.11 3.99 13.52
CA ALA A 409 33.43 3.69 12.94
C ALA A 409 33.32 3.24 11.48
N PHE A 410 32.36 2.37 11.16
CA PHE A 410 32.08 1.94 9.79
C PHE A 410 31.66 3.12 8.90
N VAL A 411 30.78 3.97 9.40
CA VAL A 411 30.32 5.17 8.65
C VAL A 411 31.48 6.14 8.45
N ARG A 412 32.38 6.34 9.43
CA ARG A 412 33.59 7.14 9.25
C ARG A 412 34.41 6.63 8.06
N ALA A 413 34.66 5.34 7.98
CA ALA A 413 35.40 4.75 6.85
C ALA A 413 34.74 5.03 5.49
N LEU A 414 33.41 4.97 5.40
CA LEU A 414 32.68 5.34 4.19
C LEU A 414 32.84 6.84 3.87
N MET A 415 32.72 7.71 4.87
CA MET A 415 32.84 9.16 4.71
C MET A 415 34.24 9.57 4.29
N ASP A 416 35.28 8.95 4.85
CA ASP A 416 36.69 9.21 4.50
C ASP A 416 37.00 8.77 3.06
N ASN A 417 36.24 7.81 2.51
CA ASN A 417 36.30 7.42 1.11
C ASN A 417 35.41 8.28 0.19
N GLY A 418 34.81 9.35 0.71
CA GLY A 418 34.01 10.28 -0.09
C GLY A 418 32.58 9.84 -0.39
N GLU A 419 32.11 8.78 0.26
CA GLU A 419 30.74 8.28 0.07
C GLU A 419 29.70 9.25 0.63
N LYS A 420 28.49 9.21 0.06
CA LYS A 420 27.33 10.02 0.44
C LYS A 420 26.35 9.11 1.18
N VAL A 421 26.32 9.22 2.49
CA VAL A 421 25.73 8.20 3.37
C VAL A 421 24.39 8.64 3.95
N LEU A 422 23.37 7.77 3.85
CA LEU A 422 22.16 7.82 4.65
C LEU A 422 22.28 6.77 5.76
N LEU A 423 22.37 7.21 7.00
CA LEU A 423 22.45 6.34 8.17
C LEU A 423 21.08 6.25 8.84
N PHE A 424 20.49 5.06 8.83
CA PHE A 424 19.19 4.79 9.42
C PHE A 424 19.32 4.17 10.81
N ALA A 425 18.52 4.68 11.75
CA ALA A 425 18.36 4.13 13.08
C ALA A 425 16.92 4.26 13.58
N HIS A 426 16.61 3.65 14.71
CA HIS A 426 15.26 3.64 15.28
C HIS A 426 15.18 4.43 16.60
N HIS A 427 16.12 4.16 17.51
CA HIS A 427 16.08 4.71 18.88
C HIS A 427 16.87 6.00 18.99
N HIS A 428 16.31 6.95 19.71
CA HIS A 428 16.97 8.25 19.93
C HIS A 428 18.31 8.13 20.67
N ALA A 429 18.42 7.19 21.59
CA ALA A 429 19.68 6.93 22.29
C ALA A 429 20.83 6.54 21.34
N VAL A 430 20.51 5.75 20.30
CA VAL A 430 21.46 5.38 19.24
C VAL A 430 21.85 6.61 18.40
N MET A 431 20.88 7.44 18.05
CA MET A 431 21.13 8.67 17.27
C MET A 431 21.97 9.69 18.06
N ASP A 432 21.79 9.73 19.38
CA ASP A 432 22.61 10.60 20.24
C ASP A 432 24.08 10.15 20.27
N VAL A 433 24.36 8.82 20.19
CA VAL A 433 25.72 8.31 19.98
C VAL A 433 26.27 8.75 18.62
N TYR A 434 25.50 8.61 17.53
CA TYR A 434 25.93 9.07 16.20
C TYR A 434 26.17 10.58 16.15
N LYS A 435 25.36 11.36 16.85
CA LYS A 435 25.55 12.80 16.95
C LYS A 435 26.90 13.16 17.57
N LYS A 436 27.33 12.41 18.58
CA LYS A 436 28.61 12.59 19.24
C LYS A 436 29.78 12.09 18.37
N GLU A 437 29.68 10.83 17.93
CA GLU A 437 30.77 10.12 17.26
C GLU A 437 31.05 10.62 15.84
N LEU A 438 30.05 11.17 15.16
CA LEU A 438 30.14 11.64 13.78
C LEU A 438 30.10 13.19 13.64
N ALA A 439 30.26 13.90 14.75
CA ALA A 439 30.16 15.39 14.79
C ALA A 439 31.08 16.10 13.80
N SER A 440 32.28 15.54 13.56
CA SER A 440 33.27 16.10 12.61
C SER A 440 32.76 16.20 11.17
N TYR A 441 31.86 15.31 10.75
CA TYR A 441 31.25 15.29 9.41
C TYR A 441 30.03 16.20 9.30
N ARG A 442 29.63 16.93 10.36
CA ARG A 442 28.50 17.87 10.40
C ARG A 442 27.20 17.27 9.85
N PRO A 443 26.77 16.09 10.34
CA PRO A 443 25.62 15.39 9.77
C PRO A 443 24.34 16.22 9.79
N ALA A 444 23.48 15.99 8.80
CA ALA A 444 22.09 16.42 8.85
C ALA A 444 21.27 15.39 9.66
N PHE A 445 20.28 15.83 10.44
CA PHE A 445 19.43 14.96 11.26
C PHE A 445 17.96 15.06 10.87
N ILE A 446 17.29 13.92 10.73
CA ILE A 446 15.85 13.78 10.49
C ILE A 446 15.34 12.66 11.43
N THR A 447 15.23 12.98 12.72
CA THR A 447 15.01 11.97 13.76
C THR A 447 13.59 11.97 14.33
N GLY A 448 12.79 12.98 13.99
CA GLY A 448 11.47 13.19 14.58
C GLY A 448 11.46 14.23 15.71
N ARG A 449 12.63 14.66 16.19
CA ARG A 449 12.79 15.78 17.14
C ARG A 449 12.75 17.13 16.45
N GLU A 450 13.03 17.15 15.14
CA GLU A 450 13.11 18.35 14.32
C GLU A 450 11.73 18.84 13.93
N THR A 451 11.57 20.18 13.89
CA THR A 451 10.42 20.83 13.25
C THR A 451 10.42 20.56 11.75
N THR A 452 9.29 20.77 11.10
CA THR A 452 9.18 20.55 9.64
C THR A 452 10.20 21.41 8.87
N ARG A 453 10.40 22.69 9.29
CA ARG A 453 11.40 23.57 8.69
C ARG A 453 12.82 23.02 8.83
N GLN A 454 13.18 22.54 10.01
CA GLN A 454 14.49 21.94 10.25
C GLN A 454 14.73 20.68 9.42
N LYS A 455 13.66 19.88 9.19
CA LYS A 455 13.74 18.72 8.29
C LYS A 455 14.00 19.13 6.84
N ASP A 456 13.28 20.15 6.36
CA ASP A 456 13.47 20.68 5.02
C ASP A 456 14.89 21.24 4.85
N GLU A 457 15.40 21.96 5.86
CA GLU A 457 16.78 22.45 5.89
C GLU A 457 17.81 21.31 5.91
N ALA A 458 17.53 20.21 6.64
CA ALA A 458 18.39 19.02 6.67
C ALA A 458 18.47 18.33 5.30
N VAL A 459 17.33 18.18 4.63
CA VAL A 459 17.27 17.65 3.26
C VAL A 459 18.04 18.55 2.29
N ALA A 460 17.81 19.87 2.34
CA ALA A 460 18.50 20.84 1.49
C ALA A 460 20.02 20.79 1.71
N ARG A 461 20.49 20.75 2.96
CA ARG A 461 21.92 20.65 3.28
C ARG A 461 22.57 19.40 2.67
N PHE A 462 21.87 18.26 2.69
CA PHE A 462 22.37 17.03 2.08
C PHE A 462 22.35 17.11 0.55
N MET A 463 21.26 17.59 -0.04
CA MET A 463 21.12 17.68 -1.49
C MET A 463 22.02 18.74 -2.13
N GLU A 464 22.28 19.85 -1.44
CA GLU A 464 23.15 20.96 -1.88
C GLU A 464 24.64 20.75 -1.55
N GLU A 465 25.04 19.55 -1.21
CA GLU A 465 26.45 19.17 -0.94
C GLU A 465 27.10 19.84 0.29
N LYS A 466 26.30 20.43 1.18
CA LYS A 466 26.80 21.03 2.43
C LYS A 466 27.16 19.97 3.48
N THR A 467 26.68 18.76 3.33
CA THR A 467 27.05 17.57 4.09
C THR A 467 26.89 16.30 3.26
N ASN A 468 27.74 15.33 3.46
CA ASN A 468 27.64 14.01 2.84
C ASN A 468 27.03 12.95 3.76
N LEU A 469 26.58 13.32 4.96
CA LEU A 469 26.00 12.42 5.94
C LEU A 469 24.63 12.92 6.41
N CYS A 470 23.61 12.06 6.30
CA CYS A 470 22.29 12.31 6.85
C CYS A 470 21.88 11.14 7.77
N VAL A 471 21.60 11.44 9.04
CA VAL A 471 21.12 10.48 10.03
C VAL A 471 19.59 10.57 10.10
N ILE A 472 18.90 9.45 9.86
CA ILE A 472 17.47 9.44 9.63
C ILE A 472 16.80 8.37 10.51
N SER A 473 15.71 8.75 11.17
CA SER A 473 14.85 7.75 11.82
C SER A 473 14.12 6.92 10.77
N LEU A 474 14.12 5.60 10.91
CA LEU A 474 13.36 4.69 10.05
C LEU A 474 11.87 5.10 9.92
N ARG A 475 11.30 5.64 11.00
CA ARG A 475 9.91 6.16 11.00
C ARG A 475 9.75 7.49 10.29
N ALA A 476 10.81 8.30 10.20
CA ALA A 476 10.77 9.63 9.58
C ALA A 476 11.20 9.62 8.10
N ALA A 477 11.53 8.45 7.57
CA ALA A 477 12.05 8.29 6.20
C ALA A 477 11.01 8.55 5.11
N SER A 478 9.70 8.50 5.41
CA SER A 478 8.65 8.65 4.41
C SER A 478 8.66 10.03 3.74
N GLY A 479 8.48 10.08 2.42
CA GLY A 479 8.35 11.32 1.64
C GLY A 479 9.64 12.07 1.34
N LEU A 480 10.80 11.62 1.82
CA LEU A 480 12.09 12.28 1.56
C LEU A 480 12.62 11.96 0.15
N ASN A 481 13.32 12.94 -0.44
CA ASN A 481 14.00 12.82 -1.74
C ASN A 481 15.50 12.99 -1.51
N LEU A 482 16.24 11.88 -1.48
CA LEU A 482 17.67 11.87 -1.12
C LEU A 482 18.50 11.08 -2.15
N GLN A 483 18.14 11.22 -3.45
CA GLN A 483 18.77 10.49 -4.57
C GLN A 483 20.25 10.81 -4.80
N ARG A 484 20.82 11.75 -4.07
CA ARG A 484 22.26 12.02 -4.10
C ARG A 484 23.09 10.97 -3.36
N ALA A 485 22.46 10.17 -2.50
CA ALA A 485 23.17 9.18 -1.70
C ALA A 485 23.73 8.04 -2.56
N SER A 486 24.95 7.61 -2.28
CA SER A 486 25.59 6.41 -2.84
C SER A 486 25.50 5.21 -1.90
N CYS A 487 25.39 5.47 -0.59
CA CYS A 487 25.31 4.44 0.44
C CYS A 487 24.10 4.63 1.35
N VAL A 488 23.41 3.53 1.65
CA VAL A 488 22.40 3.40 2.68
C VAL A 488 22.93 2.47 3.75
N VAL A 489 22.98 2.92 5.01
CA VAL A 489 23.48 2.13 6.13
C VAL A 489 22.37 1.96 7.16
N PHE A 490 22.01 0.72 7.45
CA PHE A 490 21.10 0.39 8.54
C PHE A 490 21.90 0.10 9.81
N GLY A 491 22.02 1.11 10.65
CA GLY A 491 22.67 1.00 11.96
C GLY A 491 21.81 0.29 13.00
N GLU A 492 20.50 0.32 12.83
CA GLU A 492 19.52 -0.53 13.50
C GLU A 492 18.61 -1.17 12.47
N LEU A 493 18.17 -2.40 12.73
CA LEU A 493 17.23 -3.12 11.89
C LEU A 493 15.78 -2.99 12.39
N ASP A 494 14.83 -3.26 11.52
CA ASP A 494 13.41 -3.42 11.83
C ASP A 494 12.93 -4.80 11.34
N TRP A 495 11.93 -5.36 12.00
CA TRP A 495 11.33 -6.64 11.59
C TRP A 495 10.64 -6.58 10.23
N SER A 496 10.22 -5.37 9.79
CA SER A 496 9.46 -5.17 8.56
C SER A 496 10.37 -4.97 7.34
N PRO A 497 10.35 -5.89 6.36
CA PRO A 497 11.03 -5.70 5.08
C PRO A 497 10.58 -4.44 4.34
N ALA A 498 9.31 -4.07 4.46
CA ALA A 498 8.75 -2.87 3.84
C ALA A 498 9.42 -1.58 4.35
N VAL A 499 9.74 -1.50 5.64
CA VAL A 499 10.42 -0.35 6.24
C VAL A 499 11.81 -0.16 5.63
N HIS A 500 12.56 -1.24 5.47
CA HIS A 500 13.88 -1.21 4.84
C HIS A 500 13.79 -0.84 3.35
N SER A 501 12.90 -1.47 2.60
CA SER A 501 12.70 -1.13 1.18
C SER A 501 12.30 0.33 1.00
N GLN A 502 11.44 0.86 1.86
CA GLN A 502 11.07 2.28 1.83
C GLN A 502 12.26 3.19 2.12
N ALA A 503 13.13 2.82 3.06
CA ALA A 503 14.34 3.59 3.37
C ALA A 503 15.35 3.56 2.22
N GLU A 504 15.61 2.38 1.62
CA GLU A 504 16.46 2.25 0.43
C GLU A 504 15.95 3.10 -0.74
N ASP A 505 14.64 3.16 -0.93
CA ASP A 505 13.99 3.89 -2.02
C ASP A 505 14.05 5.42 -1.87
N ARG A 506 14.56 5.93 -0.74
CA ARG A 506 14.90 7.37 -0.60
C ARG A 506 16.13 7.74 -1.43
N ALA A 507 17.05 6.79 -1.59
CA ALA A 507 18.23 6.91 -2.44
C ALA A 507 18.02 6.30 -3.83
N HIS A 508 17.46 5.08 -3.92
CA HIS A 508 17.25 4.33 -5.15
C HIS A 508 15.96 4.73 -5.88
N ARG A 509 16.04 5.83 -6.61
CA ARG A 509 14.90 6.41 -7.32
C ARG A 509 15.34 7.15 -8.59
N MET A 510 14.37 7.60 -9.38
CA MET A 510 14.63 8.41 -10.58
C MET A 510 15.56 9.58 -10.29
N GLY A 511 16.56 9.76 -11.15
CA GLY A 511 17.60 10.76 -10.99
C GLY A 511 18.86 10.28 -10.26
N GLN A 512 18.89 9.03 -9.80
CA GLN A 512 20.10 8.38 -9.29
C GLN A 512 21.06 8.08 -10.44
N LYS A 513 22.32 8.46 -10.28
CA LYS A 513 23.38 8.29 -11.28
C LYS A 513 24.34 7.16 -10.92
N ASP A 514 24.44 6.83 -9.63
CA ASP A 514 25.41 5.87 -9.09
C ASP A 514 24.71 4.61 -8.59
N SER A 515 25.41 3.46 -8.63
CA SER A 515 24.96 2.24 -7.95
C SER A 515 24.88 2.48 -6.44
N ILE A 516 23.84 1.96 -5.81
CA ILE A 516 23.61 2.13 -4.38
C ILE A 516 24.04 0.89 -3.61
N LEU A 517 24.86 1.10 -2.58
CA LEU A 517 25.23 0.07 -1.63
C LEU A 517 24.38 0.21 -0.37
N CYS A 518 23.63 -0.84 -0.05
CA CYS A 518 22.77 -0.91 1.15
C CYS A 518 23.41 -1.85 2.17
N TYR A 519 23.99 -1.30 3.21
CA TYR A 519 24.66 -2.04 4.28
C TYR A 519 23.70 -2.33 5.44
N TYR A 520 23.56 -3.59 5.78
CA TYR A 520 22.81 -4.08 6.93
C TYR A 520 23.82 -4.49 8.01
N LEU A 521 23.97 -3.66 9.03
CA LEU A 521 24.98 -3.88 10.08
C LEU A 521 24.39 -4.73 11.20
N VAL A 522 24.93 -5.91 11.37
CA VAL A 522 24.42 -6.97 12.26
C VAL A 522 25.37 -7.21 13.41
N ALA A 523 24.89 -7.08 14.64
CA ALA A 523 25.64 -7.45 15.83
C ALA A 523 25.51 -8.96 16.13
N PRO A 524 26.51 -9.58 16.76
CA PRO A 524 26.44 -11.00 17.15
C PRO A 524 25.43 -11.27 18.28
N GLN A 525 25.16 -10.25 19.12
CA GLN A 525 24.21 -10.33 20.24
C GLN A 525 22.85 -9.73 19.87
N GLY A 526 21.83 -10.11 20.64
CA GLY A 526 20.48 -9.53 20.58
C GLY A 526 19.68 -9.97 19.35
N SER A 527 18.74 -9.11 18.95
CA SER A 527 17.72 -9.42 17.94
C SER A 527 18.20 -9.33 16.48
N ASP A 528 19.38 -8.80 16.21
CA ASP A 528 19.83 -8.49 14.84
C ASP A 528 19.91 -9.73 13.93
N ARG A 529 20.41 -10.86 14.44
CA ARG A 529 20.48 -12.12 13.66
C ARG A 529 19.11 -12.68 13.33
N ASP A 530 18.19 -12.68 14.29
CA ASP A 530 16.83 -13.16 14.07
C ASP A 530 16.08 -12.21 13.10
N MET A 531 16.34 -10.89 13.14
CA MET A 531 15.84 -9.94 12.15
C MET A 531 16.46 -10.17 10.76
N GLN A 532 17.76 -10.45 10.69
CA GLN A 532 18.43 -10.78 9.43
C GLN A 532 17.78 -11.99 8.76
N ASP A 533 17.50 -13.04 9.51
CA ASP A 533 16.84 -14.24 9.03
C ASP A 533 15.40 -13.95 8.59
N ALA A 534 14.65 -13.19 9.39
CA ALA A 534 13.29 -12.77 9.06
C ALA A 534 13.22 -11.89 7.79
N LEU A 535 14.24 -11.08 7.54
CA LEU A 535 14.37 -10.27 6.32
C LEU A 535 14.82 -11.09 5.10
N GLY A 536 15.20 -12.36 5.28
CA GLY A 536 15.72 -13.20 4.19
C GLY A 536 17.08 -12.74 3.66
N LEU A 537 17.85 -12.00 4.47
CA LEU A 537 19.18 -11.50 4.12
C LEU A 537 20.20 -12.62 4.31
N LYS A 538 20.60 -13.28 3.21
CA LYS A 538 21.69 -14.26 3.26
C LYS A 538 23.02 -13.54 3.43
N VAL A 539 23.87 -14.08 4.32
CA VAL A 539 25.28 -13.66 4.41
C VAL A 539 25.98 -14.07 3.12
N SER A 540 26.06 -13.16 2.17
CA SER A 540 26.81 -13.39 0.94
C SER A 540 28.00 -12.44 0.89
N GLN A 541 29.12 -12.89 1.41
CA GLN A 541 30.41 -12.22 1.19
C GLN A 541 30.86 -12.31 -0.28
N PHE A 542 30.26 -13.15 -1.11
CA PHE A 542 30.72 -13.44 -2.46
C PHE A 542 29.74 -13.16 -3.61
N VAL A 543 28.44 -13.16 -3.39
CA VAL A 543 27.42 -13.10 -4.45
C VAL A 543 27.42 -11.74 -5.17
N ALA A 544 27.72 -10.66 -4.46
CA ALA A 544 27.76 -9.32 -5.04
C ALA A 544 28.97 -9.08 -5.96
N LEU A 545 30.09 -9.81 -5.77
CA LEU A 545 31.30 -9.67 -6.58
C LEU A 545 31.17 -10.36 -7.95
N MET A 546 30.28 -11.36 -8.05
CA MET A 546 30.12 -12.21 -9.24
C MET A 546 28.92 -11.86 -10.13
N GLY A 547 28.21 -10.76 -9.83
CA GLY A 547 27.12 -10.27 -10.68
C GLY A 547 25.78 -10.99 -10.47
N ASP A 548 25.60 -11.75 -9.40
CA ASP A 548 24.36 -12.44 -9.10
C ASP A 548 23.23 -11.48 -8.68
N LYS A 549 21.98 -11.92 -8.90
CA LYS A 549 20.78 -11.12 -8.60
C LYS A 549 20.74 -10.73 -7.13
N THR A 550 20.50 -9.44 -6.85
CA THR A 550 20.28 -8.95 -5.49
C THR A 550 19.12 -9.73 -4.86
N PRO A 551 19.30 -10.35 -3.66
CA PRO A 551 18.21 -11.02 -3.00
C PRO A 551 17.09 -10.05 -2.69
N GLU A 552 15.84 -10.46 -2.96
CA GLU A 552 14.67 -9.72 -2.52
C GLU A 552 14.48 -9.92 -1.01
N LEU A 553 14.03 -8.86 -0.31
CA LEU A 553 13.63 -8.99 1.08
C LEU A 553 12.41 -9.92 1.14
N SER A 554 12.35 -10.79 2.15
CA SER A 554 11.22 -11.69 2.34
C SER A 554 9.91 -10.90 2.47
N SER A 555 8.79 -11.51 2.04
CA SER A 555 7.49 -10.85 2.10
C SER A 555 7.04 -10.63 3.56
N VAL A 556 6.20 -9.63 3.77
CA VAL A 556 5.72 -9.14 5.08
C VAL A 556 5.04 -10.22 5.96
N GLN A 557 4.91 -11.45 5.48
CA GLN A 557 4.12 -12.50 6.14
C GLN A 557 4.48 -12.73 7.60
N ASP A 558 5.69 -12.32 8.04
CA ASP A 558 6.20 -12.81 9.33
C ASP A 558 6.84 -11.81 10.28
N ALA A 559 6.82 -10.50 10.02
CA ALA A 559 7.46 -9.55 10.92
C ALA A 559 6.92 -9.66 12.38
N GLN A 560 5.59 -9.78 12.53
CA GLN A 560 4.98 -9.95 13.86
C GLN A 560 5.21 -11.35 14.42
N SER A 561 5.12 -12.37 13.59
CA SER A 561 5.37 -13.76 13.96
C SER A 561 6.85 -13.97 14.32
N ALA A 562 7.76 -13.40 13.54
CA ALA A 562 9.19 -13.45 13.82
C ALA A 562 9.56 -12.73 15.12
N ALA A 563 8.99 -11.54 15.37
CA ALA A 563 9.18 -10.82 16.62
C ALA A 563 8.64 -11.61 17.84
N LYS A 564 7.49 -12.26 17.71
CA LYS A 564 6.96 -13.14 18.77
C LYS A 564 7.84 -14.36 19.00
N ALA A 565 8.26 -15.04 17.95
CA ALA A 565 9.15 -16.18 18.03
C ALA A 565 10.48 -15.82 18.71
N HIS A 566 11.00 -14.64 18.46
CA HIS A 566 12.19 -14.12 19.14
C HIS A 566 11.96 -13.94 20.64
N ILE A 567 10.84 -13.33 21.05
CA ILE A 567 10.49 -13.18 22.47
C ILE A 567 10.32 -14.55 23.16
N GLU A 568 9.70 -15.52 22.49
CA GLU A 568 9.59 -16.90 23.00
C GLU A 568 10.97 -17.56 23.17
N LYS A 569 11.89 -17.30 22.23
CA LYS A 569 13.30 -17.75 22.34
C LYS A 569 13.98 -17.13 23.55
N MET A 570 13.79 -15.83 23.78
CA MET A 570 14.33 -15.14 24.97
C MET A 570 13.75 -15.72 26.26
N LEU A 571 12.45 -16.00 26.32
CA LEU A 571 11.83 -16.66 27.50
C LEU A 571 12.41 -18.02 27.76
N LYS A 572 12.63 -18.86 26.74
CA LYS A 572 13.28 -20.18 26.90
C LYS A 572 14.70 -20.06 27.41
N GLN A 573 15.46 -19.07 26.93
CA GLN A 573 16.81 -18.80 27.41
C GLN A 573 16.84 -18.32 28.88
N TYR A 574 15.90 -17.45 29.24
CA TYR A 574 15.70 -17.00 30.62
C TYR A 574 15.39 -18.18 31.55
N ASP A 575 14.50 -19.10 31.15
CA ASP A 575 14.15 -20.29 31.92
C ASP A 575 15.36 -21.22 32.12
N ALA A 576 16.13 -21.43 31.06
CA ALA A 576 17.35 -22.26 31.13
C ALA A 576 18.40 -21.65 32.07
N ALA A 577 18.58 -20.33 32.07
CA ALA A 577 19.48 -19.63 32.96
C ALA A 577 19.03 -19.76 34.43
N GLN A 578 17.74 -19.64 34.74
CA GLN A 578 17.18 -19.79 36.08
C GLN A 578 17.32 -21.23 36.63
N ILE A 579 17.33 -22.24 35.76
CA ILE A 579 17.55 -23.64 36.15
C ILE A 579 19.03 -23.86 36.54
N ASN A 580 19.96 -23.28 35.76
CA ASN A 580 21.39 -23.42 36.02
C ASN A 580 21.85 -22.65 37.27
N ASP A 581 21.20 -21.54 37.63
CA ASP A 581 21.48 -20.78 38.87
C ASP A 581 20.94 -21.48 40.14
N LYS A 582 20.04 -22.45 39.97
CA LYS A 582 19.47 -23.25 41.10
C LYS A 582 20.07 -24.63 41.24
N ALA A 583 20.92 -25.07 40.32
CA ALA A 583 21.66 -26.32 40.33
C ALA A 583 23.10 -26.11 40.86
#